data_269b03e26fbcbcee660dc944af24bdd3
#
_entry.id   269b03e26fbcbcee660dc944af24bdd3
#
_cell.length_a   1.000
_cell.length_b   1.000
_cell.length_c   1.000
_cell.angle_alpha   90.00
_cell.angle_beta   90.00
_cell.angle_gamma   90.00
#
_symmetry.space_group_name_H-M   'P 1'
#
loop_
_entity.id
_entity.type
_entity.pdbx_description
1 polymer ?
#
loop_
_entity_poly.entity_id
_entity_poly.type
_entity_poly.pdbx_seq_one_letter_code
_entity_poly.pdbx_strand_id
1 'polypeptide(L)'
;MKSKRVALLVVLAALAVVAALLYPRLHDKLEEIQVHVPEYQRPPEVVRLEQNWTAAQRKRFHHTPQGTRLIPYEWFKALEQPCLSLTGCGMFADQTYLDRFGFIPSEADPEMNPDGLPVGFAIDREFVDPLNKKAYPVVGLNCAACHTNEFYYGKYAVQVEGAPATIEVTAFQKALGLALAFNTSFPFSIGRYSRFERRVLGANASDEQKAALKASFDAFLEAALAEKKVVDDRHIYDNVAGFRRTDALTRIGNQVFGADMKSDANYTVSTAPVRFPQIWDASWFNWVQYNSSIADPLVRNVGEALGVRAVVKLYGPDAAQFENSINVKGLRTLEDLLAGPGPLKGLASPKWPSVLPALDQQKVSRGAELYKQHCQACHLPPLPDVMADLESAAYKNGPEPKYWWKNDLGNWYIKVTDVKIDYIGTDPHEATDFTSRKADTGDLKKGVVSARAGLDLVTRGIGTKFFEKQNIPPEQHAAWAGGRDPKDVAVRDELIYKARPLNGIWAVAPFLHNGSVPNLYLLLSPQSERPRTFWAGSKQFDPVKVGYDPAEISGATLFDTAQPGNSNVGHEFKDGPRGNGVIGPLLSPDDRMMIIEYLKSR
;
A
#
# COMPACT_ATOMS: atom_id res chain seq x y z
N MET A 1 49.69 2.84 -48.58
CA MET A 1 48.49 3.54 -48.01
C MET A 1 47.18 2.81 -48.19
N LYS A 2 46.89 2.16 -49.34
CA LYS A 2 45.62 1.42 -49.58
C LYS A 2 45.39 0.23 -48.61
N SER A 3 46.45 -0.56 -48.28
CA SER A 3 46.36 -1.72 -47.37
C SER A 3 45.97 -1.36 -45.93
N LYS A 4 46.50 -0.25 -45.38
CA LYS A 4 46.14 0.19 -44.01
C LYS A 4 44.69 0.68 -43.90
N ARG A 5 44.13 1.26 -44.99
CA ARG A 5 42.71 1.69 -45.02
C ARG A 5 41.75 0.47 -45.09
N VAL A 6 42.13 -0.56 -45.85
CA VAL A 6 41.35 -1.79 -45.93
C VAL A 6 41.35 -2.52 -44.59
N ALA A 7 42.52 -2.63 -43.93
CA ALA A 7 42.60 -3.25 -42.59
C ALA A 7 41.76 -2.49 -41.55
N LEU A 8 41.77 -1.16 -41.57
CA LEU A 8 40.94 -0.35 -40.67
C LEU A 8 39.42 -0.57 -40.91
N LEU A 9 39.02 -0.64 -42.18
CA LEU A 9 37.60 -0.91 -42.53
C LEU A 9 37.17 -2.29 -42.10
N VAL A 10 38.02 -3.30 -42.22
CA VAL A 10 37.71 -4.66 -41.74
C VAL A 10 37.58 -4.72 -40.22
N VAL A 11 38.46 -4.00 -39.48
CA VAL A 11 38.36 -3.91 -38.01
C VAL A 11 37.11 -3.18 -37.59
N LEU A 12 36.76 -2.07 -38.26
CA LEU A 12 35.54 -1.33 -37.96
C LEU A 12 34.26 -2.15 -38.27
N ALA A 13 34.27 -2.90 -39.37
CA ALA A 13 33.15 -3.81 -39.71
C ALA A 13 33.05 -4.96 -38.69
N ALA A 14 34.16 -5.53 -38.26
CA ALA A 14 34.15 -6.56 -37.21
C ALA A 14 33.64 -6.04 -35.87
N LEU A 15 34.07 -4.81 -35.48
CA LEU A 15 33.55 -4.15 -34.27
C LEU A 15 32.06 -3.84 -34.38
N ALA A 16 31.56 -3.41 -35.54
CA ALA A 16 30.14 -3.16 -35.77
C ALA A 16 29.32 -4.46 -35.69
N VAL A 17 29.82 -5.58 -36.22
CA VAL A 17 29.18 -6.89 -36.11
C VAL A 17 29.16 -7.37 -34.65
N VAL A 18 30.28 -7.23 -33.93
CA VAL A 18 30.35 -7.57 -32.49
C VAL A 18 29.40 -6.68 -31.69
N ALA A 19 29.35 -5.38 -31.97
CA ALA A 19 28.42 -4.48 -31.34
C ALA A 19 26.95 -4.86 -31.64
N ALA A 20 26.63 -5.19 -32.88
CA ALA A 20 25.29 -5.64 -33.28
C ALA A 20 24.86 -6.98 -32.60
N LEU A 21 25.80 -7.91 -32.42
CA LEU A 21 25.56 -9.19 -31.74
C LEU A 21 25.43 -9.04 -30.20
N LEU A 22 26.14 -8.06 -29.63
CA LEU A 22 26.10 -7.79 -28.20
C LEU A 22 24.96 -6.82 -27.83
N TYR A 23 24.50 -6.01 -28.79
CA TYR A 23 23.48 -4.97 -28.54
C TYR A 23 22.20 -5.51 -27.88
N PRO A 24 21.56 -6.60 -28.34
CA PRO A 24 20.38 -7.11 -27.67
C PRO A 24 20.63 -7.48 -26.20
N ARG A 25 21.71 -8.23 -25.95
CA ARG A 25 22.09 -8.64 -24.59
C ARG A 25 22.47 -7.47 -23.69
N LEU A 26 23.10 -6.44 -24.25
CA LEU A 26 23.46 -5.23 -23.52
C LEU A 26 22.24 -4.36 -23.30
N HIS A 27 21.35 -4.28 -24.28
CA HIS A 27 20.06 -3.58 -24.18
C HIS A 27 19.20 -4.18 -23.07
N ASP A 28 18.99 -5.52 -23.09
CA ASP A 28 18.20 -6.21 -22.07
C ASP A 28 18.77 -5.95 -20.65
N LYS A 29 20.08 -6.03 -20.49
CA LYS A 29 20.74 -5.72 -19.21
C LYS A 29 20.64 -4.25 -18.82
N LEU A 30 20.64 -3.33 -19.78
CA LEU A 30 20.45 -1.91 -19.50
C LEU A 30 19.00 -1.62 -19.09
N GLU A 31 18.02 -2.26 -19.73
CA GLU A 31 16.62 -2.18 -19.35
C GLU A 31 16.36 -2.76 -17.93
N GLU A 32 17.03 -3.88 -17.61
CA GLU A 32 16.93 -4.49 -16.28
C GLU A 32 17.38 -3.55 -15.15
N ILE A 33 18.38 -2.70 -15.40
CA ILE A 33 18.90 -1.73 -14.42
C ILE A 33 18.26 -0.35 -14.52
N GLN A 34 17.29 -0.13 -15.42
CA GLN A 34 16.52 1.10 -15.50
C GLN A 34 15.22 1.00 -14.70
N VAL A 35 14.76 2.12 -14.22
CA VAL A 35 13.50 2.26 -13.53
C VAL A 35 12.65 3.28 -14.28
N HIS A 36 11.62 2.76 -14.96
CA HIS A 36 10.71 3.57 -15.75
C HIS A 36 9.54 4.00 -14.85
N VAL A 37 9.47 5.29 -14.55
CA VAL A 37 8.39 5.92 -13.78
C VAL A 37 8.11 7.31 -14.34
N PRO A 38 6.87 7.81 -14.25
CA PRO A 38 6.50 9.11 -14.78
C PRO A 38 7.31 10.27 -14.21
N GLU A 39 7.35 11.37 -14.94
CA GLU A 39 7.76 12.67 -14.42
C GLU A 39 6.53 13.54 -14.28
N TYR A 40 6.15 13.84 -13.03
CA TYR A 40 4.97 14.64 -12.76
C TYR A 40 5.31 16.13 -12.75
N GLN A 41 4.47 16.92 -13.42
CA GLN A 41 4.48 18.37 -13.26
C GLN A 41 3.40 18.75 -12.27
N ARG A 42 3.78 18.88 -11.00
CA ARG A 42 2.87 19.19 -9.93
C ARG A 42 2.27 20.59 -10.10
N PRO A 43 0.93 20.73 -10.07
CA PRO A 43 0.29 22.04 -10.08
C PRO A 43 0.73 22.92 -8.91
N PRO A 44 0.79 24.27 -9.10
CA PRO A 44 1.34 25.18 -8.10
C PRO A 44 0.46 25.39 -6.87
N GLU A 45 -0.86 25.20 -6.98
CA GLU A 45 -1.80 25.44 -5.88
C GLU A 45 -2.18 24.14 -5.19
N VAL A 46 -1.67 23.94 -3.97
CA VAL A 46 -1.97 22.75 -3.16
C VAL A 46 -3.23 22.99 -2.33
N VAL A 47 -4.22 22.12 -2.51
CA VAL A 47 -5.48 22.12 -1.77
C VAL A 47 -5.51 20.90 -0.85
N ARG A 48 -5.56 21.12 0.45
CA ARG A 48 -5.74 20.06 1.46
C ARG A 48 -7.19 20.05 1.90
N LEU A 49 -7.84 18.90 1.78
CA LEU A 49 -9.25 18.77 2.12
C LEU A 49 -9.45 18.74 3.64
N GLU A 50 -10.56 19.30 4.08
CA GLU A 50 -10.97 19.24 5.48
C GLU A 50 -11.59 17.86 5.76
N GLN A 51 -10.93 17.09 6.64
CA GLN A 51 -11.31 15.73 6.99
C GLN A 51 -11.23 15.51 8.51
N ASN A 52 -11.65 16.47 9.30
CA ASN A 52 -11.62 16.52 10.78
C ASN A 52 -10.21 16.61 11.40
N TRP A 53 -9.15 16.54 10.63
CA TRP A 53 -7.81 16.62 11.16
C TRP A 53 -7.24 18.04 11.12
N THR A 54 -6.62 18.43 12.22
CA THR A 54 -5.75 19.61 12.28
C THR A 54 -4.45 19.36 11.47
N ALA A 55 -3.72 20.42 11.16
CA ALA A 55 -2.41 20.32 10.50
C ALA A 55 -1.42 19.46 11.32
N ALA A 56 -1.45 19.58 12.67
CA ALA A 56 -0.61 18.79 13.56
C ALA A 56 -0.97 17.30 13.53
N GLN A 57 -2.25 16.95 13.51
CA GLN A 57 -2.70 15.55 13.39
C GLN A 57 -2.30 14.95 12.03
N ARG A 58 -2.46 15.70 10.95
CA ARG A 58 -2.02 15.31 9.60
C ARG A 58 -0.51 15.04 9.57
N LYS A 59 0.31 15.94 10.11
CA LYS A 59 1.75 15.77 10.22
C LYS A 59 2.13 14.52 11.02
N ARG A 60 1.47 14.26 12.16
CA ARG A 60 1.67 13.04 12.95
C ARG A 60 1.32 11.80 12.16
N PHE A 61 0.22 11.78 11.41
CA PHE A 61 -0.13 10.67 10.56
C PHE A 61 0.91 10.43 9.47
N HIS A 62 1.44 11.50 8.86
CA HIS A 62 2.42 11.42 7.79
C HIS A 62 3.78 10.84 8.22
N HIS A 63 4.22 11.08 9.47
CA HIS A 63 5.61 10.83 9.87
C HIS A 63 5.78 10.02 11.17
N THR A 64 4.70 9.50 11.78
CA THR A 64 4.82 8.62 12.95
C THR A 64 5.40 7.28 12.53
N PRO A 65 6.52 6.82 13.15
CA PRO A 65 7.12 5.52 12.84
C PRO A 65 6.27 4.37 13.39
N GLN A 66 6.26 3.27 12.64
CA GLN A 66 5.57 2.03 13.02
C GLN A 66 6.52 0.84 13.18
N GLY A 67 7.84 1.10 13.21
CA GLY A 67 8.88 0.08 13.37
C GLY A 67 9.31 -0.59 12.07
N THR A 68 8.96 -0.01 10.94
CA THR A 68 9.40 -0.47 9.61
C THR A 68 10.81 0.02 9.30
N ARG A 69 11.57 -0.78 8.56
CA ARG A 69 12.94 -0.45 8.14
C ARG A 69 13.12 -0.68 6.65
N LEU A 70 13.28 0.39 5.89
CA LEU A 70 13.82 0.29 4.53
C LEU A 70 15.34 0.11 4.60
N ILE A 71 16.03 1.11 5.16
CA ILE A 71 17.48 1.12 5.41
C ILE A 71 17.82 2.03 6.59
N PRO A 72 19.08 2.03 7.12
CA PRO A 72 19.55 3.03 8.05
C PRO A 72 19.35 4.46 7.52
N TYR A 73 18.89 5.37 8.38
CA TYR A 73 18.50 6.72 7.98
C TYR A 73 19.64 7.51 7.33
N GLU A 74 20.84 7.47 7.92
CA GLU A 74 22.00 8.16 7.36
C GLU A 74 22.41 7.61 5.99
N TRP A 75 22.18 6.32 5.73
CA TRP A 75 22.43 5.72 4.42
C TRP A 75 21.44 6.24 3.39
N PHE A 76 20.15 6.34 3.77
CA PHE A 76 19.11 6.83 2.87
C PHE A 76 19.43 8.23 2.36
N LYS A 77 19.90 9.11 3.25
CA LYS A 77 20.34 10.46 2.87
C LYS A 77 21.61 10.49 2.01
N ALA A 78 22.50 9.51 2.21
CA ALA A 78 23.79 9.46 1.56
C ALA A 78 23.79 8.76 0.19
N LEU A 79 22.74 7.96 -0.13
CA LEU A 79 22.63 7.25 -1.40
C LEU A 79 22.40 8.19 -2.57
N GLU A 80 23.05 7.88 -3.69
CA GLU A 80 22.77 8.50 -4.99
C GLU A 80 21.70 7.71 -5.75
N GLN A 81 20.92 8.39 -6.56
CA GLN A 81 19.98 7.78 -7.50
C GLN A 81 20.70 6.75 -8.39
N PRO A 82 20.05 5.64 -8.79
CA PRO A 82 20.65 4.71 -9.74
C PRO A 82 20.77 5.37 -11.12
N CYS A 83 21.95 5.79 -11.48
CA CYS A 83 22.28 6.38 -12.78
C CYS A 83 23.63 5.92 -13.27
N LEU A 84 23.88 6.05 -14.58
CA LEU A 84 25.10 5.63 -15.26
C LEU A 84 26.14 6.77 -15.36
N SER A 85 26.35 7.55 -14.28
CA SER A 85 27.29 8.66 -14.25
C SER A 85 28.52 8.37 -13.39
N LEU A 86 29.70 8.66 -13.90
CA LEU A 86 30.96 8.57 -13.14
C LEU A 86 31.19 9.75 -12.20
N THR A 87 30.59 10.90 -12.49
CA THR A 87 30.78 12.15 -11.73
C THR A 87 29.82 12.30 -10.56
N GLY A 88 28.81 11.43 -10.46
CA GLY A 88 27.76 11.42 -9.44
C GLY A 88 26.36 11.62 -10.03
N CYS A 89 25.38 11.28 -9.24
CA CYS A 89 23.96 11.40 -9.56
C CYS A 89 23.28 12.29 -8.50
N GLY A 90 22.03 12.68 -8.72
CA GLY A 90 21.18 13.29 -7.69
C GLY A 90 21.05 12.38 -6.46
N MET A 91 20.63 12.93 -5.34
CA MET A 91 20.44 12.15 -4.13
C MET A 91 19.17 11.30 -4.23
N PHE A 92 19.21 10.07 -3.72
CA PHE A 92 18.04 9.19 -3.73
C PHE A 92 16.87 9.77 -2.93
N ALA A 93 17.17 10.48 -1.83
CA ALA A 93 16.19 11.13 -0.97
C ALA A 93 15.60 12.43 -1.55
N ASP A 94 16.04 12.90 -2.72
CA ASP A 94 15.48 14.11 -3.33
C ASP A 94 13.98 13.96 -3.58
N GLN A 95 13.19 14.90 -3.09
CA GLN A 95 11.73 14.85 -3.22
C GLN A 95 11.27 14.77 -4.69
N THR A 96 11.96 15.46 -5.61
CA THR A 96 11.66 15.42 -7.04
C THR A 96 11.91 14.04 -7.65
N TYR A 97 12.88 13.29 -7.12
CA TYR A 97 13.09 11.92 -7.53
C TYR A 97 12.04 10.97 -6.95
N LEU A 98 11.71 11.15 -5.67
CA LEU A 98 10.71 10.29 -4.99
C LEU A 98 9.28 10.55 -5.48
N ASP A 99 8.94 11.78 -5.92
CA ASP A 99 7.64 12.10 -6.54
C ASP A 99 7.38 11.27 -7.81
N ARG A 100 8.41 10.89 -8.55
CA ARG A 100 8.28 10.02 -9.74
C ARG A 100 7.65 8.65 -9.40
N PHE A 101 7.86 8.15 -8.18
CA PHE A 101 7.20 6.93 -7.69
C PHE A 101 5.81 7.20 -7.11
N GLY A 102 5.32 8.43 -7.19
CA GLY A 102 4.01 8.87 -6.71
C GLY A 102 4.00 9.38 -5.27
N PHE A 103 5.13 9.40 -4.57
CA PHE A 103 5.19 9.97 -3.21
C PHE A 103 4.92 11.47 -3.22
N ILE A 104 4.19 11.95 -2.22
CA ILE A 104 3.78 13.36 -2.13
C ILE A 104 4.87 14.14 -1.40
N PRO A 105 5.40 15.23 -1.97
CA PRO A 105 6.36 16.10 -1.28
C PRO A 105 5.82 16.64 0.05
N SER A 106 6.66 16.71 1.07
CA SER A 106 6.32 17.22 2.40
C SER A 106 7.32 18.28 2.84
N GLU A 107 6.87 19.21 3.68
CA GLU A 107 7.73 20.24 4.27
C GLU A 107 8.61 19.64 5.37
N ALA A 108 9.80 20.21 5.55
CA ALA A 108 10.67 19.84 6.66
C ALA A 108 10.04 20.23 8.00
N ASP A 109 10.22 19.38 9.00
CA ASP A 109 9.80 19.61 10.37
C ASP A 109 10.92 19.18 11.33
N PRO A 110 11.41 20.06 12.20
CA PRO A 110 12.59 19.75 13.04
C PRO A 110 12.43 18.52 13.94
N GLU A 111 11.22 18.19 14.36
CA GLU A 111 10.95 17.08 15.26
C GLU A 111 10.74 15.76 14.51
N MET A 112 9.83 15.74 13.54
CA MET A 112 9.37 14.50 12.91
C MET A 112 10.01 14.25 11.54
N ASN A 113 10.35 15.29 10.77
CA ASN A 113 10.81 15.18 9.38
C ASN A 113 11.87 16.26 9.04
N PRO A 114 13.06 16.27 9.67
CA PRO A 114 14.02 17.36 9.54
C PRO A 114 14.57 17.54 8.11
N ASP A 115 14.62 16.47 7.32
CA ASP A 115 15.15 16.50 5.95
C ASP A 115 14.04 16.61 4.89
N GLY A 116 12.78 16.86 5.30
CA GLY A 116 11.67 17.06 4.37
C GLY A 116 11.38 15.83 3.51
N LEU A 117 11.47 14.62 4.04
CA LEU A 117 11.10 13.41 3.31
C LEU A 117 9.61 13.41 2.95
N PRO A 118 9.20 12.78 1.85
CA PRO A 118 7.80 12.76 1.43
C PRO A 118 6.84 12.18 2.47
N VAL A 119 5.55 12.44 2.28
CA VAL A 119 4.46 11.85 3.06
C VAL A 119 4.60 10.33 3.11
N GLY A 120 4.48 9.77 4.32
CA GLY A 120 4.58 8.34 4.54
C GLY A 120 5.98 7.82 4.84
N PHE A 121 7.01 8.65 4.71
CA PHE A 121 8.34 8.34 5.23
C PHE A 121 8.41 8.72 6.71
N ALA A 122 8.80 7.77 7.54
CA ALA A 122 8.92 7.95 8.98
C ALA A 122 10.33 7.60 9.46
N ILE A 123 10.89 8.46 10.32
CA ILE A 123 12.23 8.27 10.91
C ILE A 123 12.03 7.68 12.30
N ASP A 124 12.47 6.43 12.49
CA ASP A 124 12.48 5.80 13.81
C ASP A 124 13.88 5.93 14.42
N ARG A 125 13.99 6.83 15.40
CA ARG A 125 15.26 7.09 16.12
C ARG A 125 15.51 6.11 17.25
N GLU A 126 14.46 5.40 17.68
CA GLU A 126 14.50 4.44 18.77
C GLU A 126 14.58 2.98 18.28
N PHE A 127 14.74 2.80 16.96
CA PHE A 127 14.80 1.47 16.36
C PHE A 127 15.94 0.63 16.96
N VAL A 128 15.57 -0.58 17.40
CA VAL A 128 16.51 -1.62 17.83
C VAL A 128 16.31 -2.84 16.93
N ASP A 129 17.35 -3.23 16.21
CA ASP A 129 17.30 -4.41 15.35
C ASP A 129 17.10 -5.68 16.21
N PRO A 130 16.00 -6.41 16.06
CA PRO A 130 15.73 -7.60 16.86
C PRO A 130 16.69 -8.76 16.60
N LEU A 131 17.38 -8.75 15.45
CA LEU A 131 18.28 -9.82 15.04
C LEU A 131 19.68 -9.71 15.67
N ASN A 132 20.19 -8.48 15.82
CA ASN A 132 21.56 -8.22 16.31
C ASN A 132 21.62 -7.31 17.55
N LYS A 133 20.47 -6.82 18.03
CA LYS A 133 20.31 -5.93 19.19
C LYS A 133 21.00 -4.57 19.07
N LYS A 134 21.40 -4.16 17.87
CA LYS A 134 21.98 -2.84 17.63
C LYS A 134 20.90 -1.78 17.51
N ALA A 135 21.11 -0.64 18.14
CA ALA A 135 20.27 0.54 18.03
C ALA A 135 20.85 1.51 17.02
N TYR A 136 20.05 1.96 16.05
CA TYR A 136 20.42 2.98 15.07
C TYR A 136 19.16 3.56 14.42
N PRO A 137 19.16 4.86 14.04
CA PRO A 137 18.03 5.44 13.35
C PRO A 137 17.79 4.78 12.00
N VAL A 138 16.51 4.54 11.67
CA VAL A 138 16.10 3.99 10.38
C VAL A 138 15.06 4.88 9.72
N VAL A 139 14.96 4.80 8.41
CA VAL A 139 13.81 5.29 7.65
C VAL A 139 12.95 4.10 7.24
N GLY A 140 11.65 4.24 7.42
CA GLY A 140 10.64 3.27 7.00
C GLY A 140 9.45 3.95 6.35
N LEU A 141 8.53 3.14 5.83
CA LEU A 141 7.21 3.62 5.37
C LEU A 141 6.19 3.37 6.46
N ASN A 142 5.21 4.28 6.57
CA ASN A 142 4.05 4.13 7.44
C ASN A 142 2.73 4.13 6.63
N CYS A 143 1.59 4.07 7.31
CA CYS A 143 0.27 4.02 6.68
C CYS A 143 0.03 5.13 5.65
N ALA A 144 0.55 6.35 5.89
CA ALA A 144 0.33 7.49 5.00
C ALA A 144 0.95 7.31 3.60
N ALA A 145 2.01 6.50 3.47
CA ALA A 145 2.62 6.22 2.17
C ALA A 145 1.62 5.63 1.16
N CYS A 146 0.77 4.68 1.62
CA CYS A 146 -0.24 4.02 0.80
C CYS A 146 -1.63 4.67 0.90
N HIS A 147 -1.85 5.50 1.94
CA HIS A 147 -3.17 6.02 2.29
C HIS A 147 -3.22 7.55 2.43
N THR A 148 -2.40 8.27 1.66
CA THR A 148 -2.58 9.71 1.38
C THR A 148 -2.39 9.91 -0.11
N ASN A 149 -3.40 10.46 -0.78
CA ASN A 149 -3.38 10.65 -2.22
C ASN A 149 -3.26 12.13 -2.60
N GLU A 150 -2.69 12.37 -3.76
CA GLU A 150 -2.70 13.66 -4.43
C GLU A 150 -3.10 13.48 -5.89
N PHE A 151 -4.13 14.21 -6.31
CA PHE A 151 -4.55 14.24 -7.71
C PHE A 151 -4.51 15.66 -8.28
N TYR A 152 -4.49 15.78 -9.60
CA TYR A 152 -4.35 17.04 -10.31
C TYR A 152 -5.63 17.40 -11.06
N TYR A 153 -6.06 18.65 -10.91
CA TYR A 153 -7.14 19.22 -11.68
C TYR A 153 -6.85 20.69 -12.02
N GLY A 154 -6.61 21.00 -13.29
CA GLY A 154 -6.19 22.33 -13.73
C GLY A 154 -4.92 22.78 -13.00
N LYS A 155 -5.01 23.90 -12.29
CA LYS A 155 -3.89 24.47 -11.50
C LYS A 155 -3.78 23.91 -10.08
N TYR A 156 -4.63 22.96 -9.70
CA TYR A 156 -4.72 22.44 -8.34
C TYR A 156 -4.10 21.05 -8.20
N ALA A 157 -3.30 20.87 -7.15
CA ALA A 157 -2.90 19.59 -6.59
C ALA A 157 -3.72 19.35 -5.32
N VAL A 158 -4.67 18.43 -5.38
CA VAL A 158 -5.65 18.18 -4.30
C VAL A 158 -5.20 16.98 -3.47
N GLN A 159 -4.92 17.20 -2.19
CA GLN A 159 -4.51 16.16 -1.24
C GLN A 159 -5.70 15.62 -0.46
N VAL A 160 -5.77 14.29 -0.34
CA VAL A 160 -6.85 13.56 0.33
C VAL A 160 -6.24 12.56 1.30
N GLU A 161 -6.48 12.78 2.58
CA GLU A 161 -6.03 11.86 3.63
C GLU A 161 -6.87 10.58 3.63
N GLY A 162 -6.24 9.44 3.87
CA GLY A 162 -6.90 8.15 3.90
C GLY A 162 -7.31 7.58 2.55
N ALA A 163 -7.05 8.29 1.43
CA ALA A 163 -7.35 7.82 0.07
C ALA A 163 -6.21 6.96 -0.50
N PRO A 164 -6.51 6.07 -1.49
CA PRO A 164 -5.51 5.27 -2.19
C PRO A 164 -4.41 6.13 -2.83
N ALA A 165 -3.18 6.01 -2.34
CA ALA A 165 -2.04 6.76 -2.87
C ALA A 165 -1.68 6.35 -4.30
N THR A 166 -1.10 7.29 -5.06
CA THR A 166 -0.59 7.03 -6.42
C THR A 166 0.84 6.47 -6.39
N ILE A 167 1.22 5.69 -5.41
CA ILE A 167 2.57 5.14 -5.37
C ILE A 167 2.72 3.84 -6.17
N GLU A 168 3.92 3.65 -6.73
CA GLU A 168 4.37 2.39 -7.32
C GLU A 168 5.49 1.80 -6.44
N VAL A 169 5.08 0.90 -5.53
CA VAL A 169 5.95 0.35 -4.48
C VAL A 169 7.06 -0.53 -5.07
N THR A 170 6.76 -1.30 -6.11
CA THR A 170 7.71 -2.25 -6.70
C THR A 170 8.84 -1.52 -7.43
N ALA A 171 8.50 -0.47 -8.20
CA ALA A 171 9.50 0.37 -8.86
C ALA A 171 10.37 1.13 -7.84
N PHE A 172 9.77 1.63 -6.76
CA PHE A 172 10.52 2.26 -5.67
C PHE A 172 11.50 1.28 -5.01
N GLN A 173 11.06 0.06 -4.69
CA GLN A 173 11.91 -0.98 -4.11
C GLN A 173 13.04 -1.39 -5.06
N LYS A 174 12.75 -1.53 -6.37
CA LYS A 174 13.76 -1.77 -7.40
C LYS A 174 14.80 -0.65 -7.44
N ALA A 175 14.35 0.61 -7.44
CA ALA A 175 15.24 1.78 -7.46
C ALA A 175 16.15 1.82 -6.23
N LEU A 176 15.61 1.56 -5.03
CA LEU A 176 16.39 1.49 -3.79
C LEU A 176 17.42 0.36 -3.82
N GLY A 177 17.03 -0.82 -4.29
CA GLY A 177 17.93 -1.95 -4.47
C GLY A 177 19.07 -1.66 -5.45
N LEU A 178 18.77 -1.01 -6.58
CA LEU A 178 19.79 -0.58 -7.55
C LEU A 178 20.71 0.50 -6.98
N ALA A 179 20.16 1.47 -6.23
CA ALA A 179 20.96 2.50 -5.58
C ALA A 179 21.98 1.92 -4.58
N LEU A 180 21.59 0.87 -3.85
CA LEU A 180 22.49 0.12 -2.98
C LEU A 180 23.52 -0.68 -3.79
N ALA A 181 23.08 -1.48 -4.76
CA ALA A 181 23.96 -2.36 -5.54
C ALA A 181 25.01 -1.58 -6.34
N PHE A 182 24.69 -0.41 -6.85
CA PHE A 182 25.62 0.43 -7.63
C PHE A 182 26.80 0.97 -6.79
N ASN A 183 26.74 0.90 -5.47
CA ASN A 183 27.91 1.23 -4.63
C ASN A 183 29.00 0.15 -4.66
N THR A 184 28.67 -1.08 -5.05
CA THR A 184 29.63 -2.21 -5.06
C THR A 184 29.81 -2.84 -6.43
N SER A 185 28.87 -2.66 -7.37
CA SER A 185 28.89 -3.31 -8.69
C SER A 185 29.70 -2.51 -9.70
N PHE A 186 30.82 -3.07 -10.19
CA PHE A 186 31.59 -2.48 -11.28
C PHE A 186 30.78 -2.50 -12.61
N PRO A 187 30.83 -1.45 -13.44
CA PRO A 187 31.59 -0.20 -13.31
C PRO A 187 30.91 0.92 -12.51
N PHE A 188 29.69 0.72 -12.01
CA PHE A 188 28.87 1.75 -11.37
C PHE A 188 29.42 2.21 -10.01
N SER A 189 30.22 1.35 -9.37
CA SER A 189 30.83 1.63 -8.05
C SER A 189 32.00 2.61 -8.10
N ILE A 190 32.51 2.97 -9.29
CA ILE A 190 33.68 3.87 -9.41
C ILE A 190 33.37 5.20 -8.72
N GLY A 191 34.09 5.47 -7.61
CA GLY A 191 33.96 6.67 -6.79
C GLY A 191 32.62 6.81 -6.02
N ARG A 192 31.59 6.00 -6.32
CA ARG A 192 30.25 6.09 -5.69
C ARG A 192 30.31 5.72 -4.22
N TYR A 193 30.88 4.55 -3.89
CA TYR A 193 31.00 4.12 -2.49
C TYR A 193 31.81 5.12 -1.66
N SER A 194 32.91 5.67 -2.18
CA SER A 194 33.71 6.68 -1.48
C SER A 194 32.94 7.98 -1.21
N ARG A 195 32.05 8.39 -2.12
CA ARG A 195 31.17 9.54 -1.89
C ARG A 195 30.11 9.22 -0.84
N PHE A 196 29.48 8.02 -0.90
CA PHE A 196 28.55 7.51 0.10
C PHE A 196 29.19 7.46 1.50
N GLU A 197 30.37 6.80 1.64
CA GLU A 197 31.12 6.69 2.89
C GLU A 197 31.40 8.06 3.51
N ARG A 198 31.86 9.02 2.68
CA ARG A 198 32.14 10.38 3.15
C ARG A 198 30.90 11.13 3.64
N ARG A 199 29.75 10.90 3.00
CA ARG A 199 28.48 11.52 3.43
C ARG A 199 27.98 10.91 4.75
N VAL A 200 28.17 9.61 4.96
CA VAL A 200 27.74 8.93 6.18
C VAL A 200 28.64 9.24 7.37
N LEU A 201 29.96 9.21 7.16
CA LEU A 201 30.93 9.29 8.25
C LEU A 201 31.60 10.67 8.41
N GLY A 202 31.47 11.53 7.42
CA GLY A 202 32.21 12.78 7.36
C GLY A 202 33.64 12.63 6.79
N ALA A 203 34.34 13.76 6.60
CA ALA A 203 35.65 13.80 5.97
C ALA A 203 36.79 13.23 6.83
N ASN A 204 36.62 13.22 8.16
CA ASN A 204 37.66 12.88 9.13
C ASN A 204 37.46 11.50 9.78
N ALA A 205 36.71 10.61 9.12
CA ALA A 205 36.46 9.27 9.63
C ALA A 205 37.75 8.43 9.76
N SER A 206 37.88 7.68 10.85
CA SER A 206 39.00 6.75 11.02
C SER A 206 38.86 5.53 10.10
N ASP A 207 39.97 4.82 9.89
CA ASP A 207 39.95 3.61 9.07
C ASP A 207 39.09 2.50 9.70
N GLU A 208 38.98 2.44 11.04
CA GLU A 208 38.10 1.53 11.76
C GLU A 208 36.63 1.87 11.49
N GLN A 209 36.26 3.15 11.50
CA GLN A 209 34.89 3.58 11.18
C GLN A 209 34.51 3.23 9.73
N LYS A 210 35.42 3.47 8.77
CA LYS A 210 35.22 3.11 7.37
C LYS A 210 35.07 1.60 7.18
N ALA A 211 35.94 0.80 7.82
CA ALA A 211 35.87 -0.65 7.79
C ALA A 211 34.56 -1.17 8.40
N ALA A 212 34.11 -0.61 9.52
CA ALA A 212 32.86 -0.97 10.17
C ALA A 212 31.64 -0.64 9.31
N LEU A 213 31.63 0.55 8.66
CA LEU A 213 30.58 0.92 7.72
C LEU A 213 30.53 -0.04 6.52
N LYS A 214 31.73 -0.33 5.94
CA LYS A 214 31.82 -1.24 4.78
C LYS A 214 31.29 -2.63 5.11
N ALA A 215 31.71 -3.20 6.26
CA ALA A 215 31.25 -4.50 6.69
C ALA A 215 29.72 -4.53 6.93
N SER A 216 29.17 -3.48 7.53
CA SER A 216 27.72 -3.37 7.76
C SER A 216 26.95 -3.21 6.44
N PHE A 217 27.49 -2.43 5.48
CA PHE A 217 26.90 -2.22 4.16
C PHE A 217 26.90 -3.53 3.35
N ASP A 218 28.02 -4.24 3.32
CA ASP A 218 28.15 -5.49 2.59
C ASP A 218 27.20 -6.57 3.13
N ALA A 219 27.12 -6.71 4.45
CA ALA A 219 26.20 -7.67 5.09
C ALA A 219 24.72 -7.35 4.80
N PHE A 220 24.36 -6.06 4.79
CA PHE A 220 23.01 -5.63 4.43
C PHE A 220 22.69 -5.92 2.96
N LEU A 221 23.60 -5.59 2.05
CA LEU A 221 23.44 -5.84 0.62
C LEU A 221 23.39 -7.33 0.32
N GLU A 222 24.26 -8.15 0.94
CA GLU A 222 24.25 -9.60 0.77
C GLU A 222 22.90 -10.21 1.18
N ALA A 223 22.35 -9.80 2.32
CA ALA A 223 21.03 -10.25 2.77
C ALA A 223 19.92 -9.85 1.78
N ALA A 224 19.95 -8.61 1.26
CA ALA A 224 18.98 -8.13 0.28
C ALA A 224 19.08 -8.89 -1.07
N LEU A 225 20.30 -9.18 -1.51
CA LEU A 225 20.54 -9.95 -2.75
C LEU A 225 20.13 -11.43 -2.59
N ALA A 226 20.34 -12.02 -1.41
CA ALA A 226 19.88 -13.38 -1.13
C ALA A 226 18.35 -13.48 -1.20
N GLU A 227 17.62 -12.52 -0.59
CA GLU A 227 16.16 -12.46 -0.71
C GLU A 227 15.72 -12.23 -2.16
N LYS A 228 16.36 -11.28 -2.86
CA LYS A 228 16.07 -11.04 -4.29
C LYS A 228 16.24 -12.30 -5.12
N LYS A 229 17.30 -13.09 -4.85
CA LYS A 229 17.52 -14.34 -5.57
C LYS A 229 16.35 -15.33 -5.38
N VAL A 230 15.83 -15.49 -4.16
CA VAL A 230 14.64 -16.32 -3.91
C VAL A 230 13.43 -15.81 -4.68
N VAL A 231 13.22 -14.50 -4.69
CA VAL A 231 12.12 -13.85 -5.40
C VAL A 231 12.21 -14.08 -6.90
N ASP A 232 13.39 -13.88 -7.49
CA ASP A 232 13.62 -14.05 -8.93
C ASP A 232 13.54 -15.51 -9.35
N ASP A 233 14.23 -16.42 -8.65
CA ASP A 233 14.25 -17.85 -8.99
C ASP A 233 12.84 -18.50 -8.96
N ARG A 234 11.94 -17.94 -8.15
CA ARG A 234 10.56 -18.42 -7.97
C ARG A 234 9.51 -17.59 -8.68
N HIS A 235 9.90 -16.54 -9.40
CA HIS A 235 8.98 -15.67 -10.13
C HIS A 235 7.87 -15.09 -9.25
N ILE A 236 8.22 -14.70 -7.99
CA ILE A 236 7.26 -14.35 -6.95
C ILE A 236 6.42 -13.12 -7.33
N TYR A 237 7.02 -12.11 -7.96
CA TYR A 237 6.38 -10.84 -8.29
C TYR A 237 6.42 -10.51 -9.79
N ASP A 238 6.40 -11.51 -10.65
CA ASP A 238 6.33 -11.31 -12.12
C ASP A 238 5.02 -10.63 -12.53
N ASN A 239 3.93 -10.85 -11.79
CA ASN A 239 2.70 -10.09 -11.95
C ASN A 239 2.85 -8.71 -11.31
N VAL A 240 3.19 -7.71 -12.13
CA VAL A 240 3.45 -6.35 -11.66
C VAL A 240 2.16 -5.69 -11.18
N ALA A 241 2.13 -5.29 -9.91
CA ALA A 241 0.97 -4.62 -9.34
C ALA A 241 0.71 -3.24 -9.98
N GLY A 242 1.77 -2.49 -10.28
CA GLY A 242 1.69 -1.14 -10.83
C GLY A 242 1.23 -0.09 -9.82
N PHE A 243 0.96 1.09 -10.31
CA PHE A 243 0.53 2.23 -9.50
C PHE A 243 -0.77 1.96 -8.73
N ARG A 244 -0.87 2.47 -7.51
CA ARG A 244 -2.03 2.43 -6.59
C ARG A 244 -2.37 1.05 -6.05
N ARG A 245 -1.51 0.05 -6.25
CA ARG A 245 -1.80 -1.35 -5.96
C ARG A 245 -0.61 -2.07 -5.31
N THR A 246 -0.94 -3.12 -4.56
CA THR A 246 0.01 -4.15 -4.12
C THR A 246 -0.74 -5.42 -3.77
N ASP A 247 -0.09 -6.58 -3.84
CA ASP A 247 -0.62 -7.81 -3.27
C ASP A 247 -0.26 -7.86 -1.77
N ALA A 248 -1.06 -7.19 -0.96
CA ALA A 248 -0.76 -6.97 0.46
C ALA A 248 -0.69 -8.29 1.24
N LEU A 249 -1.66 -9.19 1.07
CA LEU A 249 -1.73 -10.44 1.84
C LEU A 249 -0.60 -11.41 1.46
N THR A 250 -0.25 -11.49 0.16
CA THR A 250 0.90 -12.30 -0.28
C THR A 250 2.21 -11.69 0.20
N ARG A 251 2.39 -10.36 0.16
CA ARG A 251 3.60 -9.70 0.69
C ARG A 251 3.77 -9.92 2.18
N ILE A 252 2.71 -9.72 2.98
CA ILE A 252 2.73 -10.01 4.42
C ILE A 252 3.10 -11.47 4.66
N GLY A 253 2.44 -12.39 3.98
CA GLY A 253 2.70 -13.82 4.14
C GLY A 253 4.10 -14.24 3.68
N ASN A 254 4.65 -13.68 2.60
CA ASN A 254 6.02 -13.96 2.15
C ASN A 254 7.05 -13.38 3.12
N GLN A 255 6.80 -12.19 3.68
CA GLN A 255 7.65 -11.64 4.72
C GLN A 255 7.64 -12.53 5.96
N VAL A 256 6.44 -12.81 6.52
CA VAL A 256 6.29 -13.56 7.78
C VAL A 256 6.71 -15.02 7.62
N PHE A 257 6.12 -15.73 6.66
CA PHE A 257 6.30 -17.18 6.54
C PHE A 257 7.57 -17.56 5.79
N GLY A 258 7.98 -16.75 4.80
CA GLY A 258 9.20 -16.97 4.03
C GLY A 258 10.44 -16.41 4.74
N ALA A 259 10.54 -15.09 4.76
CA ALA A 259 11.74 -14.38 5.22
C ALA A 259 11.96 -14.49 6.72
N ASP A 260 10.95 -14.21 7.54
CA ASP A 260 11.09 -14.12 9.01
C ASP A 260 11.13 -15.52 9.68
N MET A 261 10.50 -16.54 9.08
CA MET A 261 10.62 -17.95 9.51
C MET A 261 11.84 -18.67 8.88
N LYS A 262 12.58 -18.00 7.97
CA LYS A 262 13.71 -18.61 7.25
C LYS A 262 13.32 -19.88 6.46
N SER A 263 12.19 -19.86 5.79
CA SER A 263 11.65 -21.00 5.03
C SER A 263 11.33 -20.60 3.60
N ASP A 264 12.23 -20.95 2.66
CA ASP A 264 12.01 -20.68 1.23
C ASP A 264 10.78 -21.43 0.70
N ALA A 265 10.41 -22.56 1.30
CA ALA A 265 9.23 -23.35 0.91
C ALA A 265 7.89 -22.60 1.13
N ASN A 266 7.86 -21.64 2.04
CA ASN A 266 6.66 -20.89 2.40
C ASN A 266 6.38 -19.68 1.49
N TYR A 267 7.29 -19.33 0.57
CA TYR A 267 7.00 -18.28 -0.40
C TYR A 267 5.94 -18.71 -1.40
N THR A 268 5.03 -17.81 -1.72
CA THR A 268 3.99 -17.99 -2.76
C THR A 268 4.06 -16.90 -3.80
N VAL A 269 3.68 -17.21 -5.03
CA VAL A 269 3.61 -16.25 -6.13
C VAL A 269 2.50 -15.24 -5.88
N SER A 270 2.75 -13.98 -6.23
CA SER A 270 1.78 -12.89 -6.14
C SER A 270 0.83 -12.94 -7.33
N THR A 271 -0.43 -13.27 -7.08
CA THR A 271 -1.49 -13.39 -8.09
C THR A 271 -2.70 -12.54 -7.78
N ALA A 272 -2.71 -11.81 -6.67
CA ALA A 272 -3.84 -11.04 -6.19
C ALA A 272 -3.51 -9.55 -5.87
N PRO A 273 -2.96 -8.77 -6.82
CA PRO A 273 -2.74 -7.35 -6.56
C PRO A 273 -4.07 -6.63 -6.35
N VAL A 274 -4.20 -5.95 -5.21
CA VAL A 274 -5.36 -5.11 -4.87
C VAL A 274 -4.96 -3.64 -4.81
N ARG A 275 -5.90 -2.74 -5.09
CA ARG A 275 -5.67 -1.31 -4.87
C ARG A 275 -5.56 -1.01 -3.38
N PHE A 276 -4.85 0.04 -3.01
CA PHE A 276 -4.86 0.50 -1.63
C PHE A 276 -6.30 0.89 -1.25
N PRO A 277 -6.86 0.37 -0.13
CA PRO A 277 -8.20 0.76 0.29
C PRO A 277 -8.19 2.17 0.88
N GLN A 278 -9.32 2.87 0.81
CA GLN A 278 -9.53 4.04 1.63
C GLN A 278 -9.71 3.61 3.10
N ILE A 279 -9.18 4.42 4.04
CA ILE A 279 -9.09 4.03 5.45
C ILE A 279 -9.96 4.86 6.41
N TRP A 280 -10.61 5.94 5.94
CA TRP A 280 -11.61 6.59 6.78
C TRP A 280 -12.70 5.60 7.20
N ASP A 281 -13.16 5.71 8.41
CA ASP A 281 -14.13 4.83 9.09
C ASP A 281 -13.67 3.38 9.34
N ALA A 282 -12.52 2.94 8.80
CA ALA A 282 -12.06 1.55 8.88
C ALA A 282 -11.90 1.04 10.32
N SER A 283 -11.50 1.90 11.26
CA SER A 283 -11.41 1.58 12.69
C SER A 283 -12.75 1.18 13.31
N TRP A 284 -13.85 1.61 12.70
CA TRP A 284 -15.21 1.39 13.20
C TRP A 284 -15.95 0.24 12.49
N PHE A 285 -15.36 -0.40 11.48
CA PHE A 285 -15.96 -1.56 10.83
C PHE A 285 -15.77 -2.83 11.66
N ASN A 286 -16.77 -3.70 11.72
CA ASN A 286 -16.65 -5.01 12.37
C ASN A 286 -15.58 -5.89 11.70
N TRP A 287 -15.38 -5.79 10.37
CA TRP A 287 -14.35 -6.47 9.60
C TRP A 287 -13.71 -5.54 8.58
N VAL A 288 -12.40 -5.70 8.34
CA VAL A 288 -11.61 -4.94 7.37
C VAL A 288 -10.86 -5.88 6.41
N GLN A 289 -10.02 -5.35 5.51
CA GLN A 289 -9.53 -5.92 4.26
C GLN A 289 -10.67 -6.10 3.23
N TYR A 290 -10.34 -6.31 1.95
CA TYR A 290 -11.37 -6.50 0.93
C TYR A 290 -12.16 -7.80 1.14
N ASN A 291 -11.46 -8.87 1.52
CA ASN A 291 -12.04 -10.18 1.86
C ASN A 291 -12.57 -10.27 3.29
N SER A 292 -12.76 -9.15 3.99
CA SER A 292 -13.27 -9.13 5.37
C SER A 292 -12.48 -10.02 6.34
N SER A 293 -11.18 -10.17 6.15
CA SER A 293 -10.39 -11.18 6.88
C SER A 293 -9.96 -10.76 8.28
N ILE A 294 -9.94 -9.46 8.62
CA ILE A 294 -9.38 -8.98 9.90
C ILE A 294 -10.39 -8.12 10.65
N ALA A 295 -10.56 -8.38 11.95
CA ALA A 295 -11.41 -7.59 12.85
C ALA A 295 -10.62 -6.70 13.81
N ASP A 296 -9.49 -7.18 14.33
CA ASP A 296 -8.71 -6.53 15.38
C ASP A 296 -7.72 -5.50 14.79
N PRO A 297 -7.82 -4.21 15.17
CA PRO A 297 -6.91 -3.17 14.68
C PRO A 297 -5.44 -3.41 15.03
N LEU A 298 -5.11 -3.96 16.19
CA LEU A 298 -3.72 -4.24 16.55
C LEU A 298 -3.15 -5.35 15.65
N VAL A 299 -3.89 -6.44 15.46
CA VAL A 299 -3.54 -7.54 14.55
C VAL A 299 -3.35 -7.04 13.12
N ARG A 300 -4.28 -6.20 12.62
CA ARG A 300 -4.19 -5.57 11.31
C ARG A 300 -2.91 -4.74 11.17
N ASN A 301 -2.71 -3.79 12.07
CA ASN A 301 -1.64 -2.81 11.97
C ASN A 301 -0.25 -3.47 12.13
N VAL A 302 -0.13 -4.49 12.99
CA VAL A 302 1.09 -5.31 13.10
C VAL A 302 1.34 -6.06 11.79
N GLY A 303 0.32 -6.71 11.23
CA GLY A 303 0.44 -7.42 9.95
C GLY A 303 0.86 -6.50 8.79
N GLU A 304 0.26 -5.31 8.70
CA GLU A 304 0.61 -4.32 7.68
C GLU A 304 2.05 -3.80 7.86
N ALA A 305 2.49 -3.53 9.09
CA ALA A 305 3.87 -3.12 9.35
C ALA A 305 4.89 -4.22 8.95
N LEU A 306 4.58 -5.50 9.19
CA LEU A 306 5.39 -6.62 8.72
C LEU A 306 5.47 -6.64 7.18
N GLY A 307 4.36 -6.41 6.49
CA GLY A 307 4.32 -6.35 5.02
C GLY A 307 5.13 -5.21 4.40
N VAL A 308 5.47 -4.17 5.17
CA VAL A 308 6.33 -3.05 4.76
C VAL A 308 7.66 -3.00 5.52
N ARG A 309 8.23 -4.18 5.80
CA ARG A 309 9.60 -4.35 6.29
C ARG A 309 9.82 -4.06 7.78
N ALA A 310 8.81 -4.17 8.65
CA ALA A 310 9.10 -4.38 10.05
C ALA A 310 9.74 -5.77 10.24
N VAL A 311 10.66 -5.88 11.18
CA VAL A 311 11.47 -7.09 11.38
C VAL A 311 10.95 -7.87 12.59
N VAL A 312 10.74 -9.17 12.42
CA VAL A 312 10.43 -10.09 13.52
C VAL A 312 11.31 -11.33 13.47
N LYS A 313 11.71 -11.84 14.61
CA LYS A 313 12.47 -13.09 14.72
C LYS A 313 11.53 -14.23 15.07
N LEU A 314 11.31 -15.14 14.13
CA LEU A 314 10.40 -16.29 14.25
C LEU A 314 11.14 -17.64 14.28
N TYR A 315 12.44 -17.62 14.43
CA TYR A 315 13.32 -18.79 14.45
C TYR A 315 14.26 -18.80 15.65
N GLY A 316 14.84 -19.99 15.94
CA GLY A 316 15.76 -20.18 17.04
C GLY A 316 15.06 -20.47 18.38
N PRO A 317 15.75 -20.31 19.52
CA PRO A 317 15.21 -20.66 20.82
C PRO A 317 13.92 -19.90 21.17
N ASP A 318 13.00 -20.59 21.86
CA ASP A 318 11.66 -20.07 22.20
C ASP A 318 11.72 -18.69 22.90
N ALA A 319 12.69 -18.46 23.78
CA ALA A 319 12.87 -17.17 24.48
C ALA A 319 13.19 -15.98 23.55
N ALA A 320 13.79 -16.24 22.38
CA ALA A 320 14.14 -15.22 21.38
C ALA A 320 13.08 -15.02 20.31
N GLN A 321 12.07 -15.89 20.26
CA GLN A 321 10.98 -15.77 19.29
C GLN A 321 10.09 -14.58 19.62
N PHE A 322 9.49 -14.00 18.56
CA PHE A 322 8.68 -12.78 18.61
C PHE A 322 9.41 -11.49 19.04
N GLU A 323 10.74 -11.53 19.20
CA GLU A 323 11.51 -10.29 19.25
C GLU A 323 11.32 -9.53 17.93
N ASN A 324 10.96 -8.25 18.01
CA ASN A 324 10.54 -7.51 16.84
C ASN A 324 10.87 -6.02 16.92
N SER A 325 10.80 -5.34 15.77
CA SER A 325 11.00 -3.90 15.65
C SER A 325 9.69 -3.09 15.68
N ILE A 326 8.53 -3.74 15.79
CA ILE A 326 7.22 -3.07 15.71
C ILE A 326 7.11 -1.98 16.78
N ASN A 327 6.85 -0.76 16.33
CA ASN A 327 6.54 0.35 17.21
C ASN A 327 5.02 0.38 17.51
N VAL A 328 4.60 -0.46 18.47
CA VAL A 328 3.17 -0.60 18.82
C VAL A 328 2.58 0.73 19.33
N LYS A 329 3.36 1.58 19.98
CA LYS A 329 2.92 2.93 20.39
C LYS A 329 2.68 3.84 19.20
N GLY A 330 3.54 3.76 18.19
CA GLY A 330 3.36 4.46 16.92
C GLY A 330 2.11 3.95 16.17
N LEU A 331 1.94 2.63 16.07
CA LEU A 331 0.72 2.04 15.49
C LEU A 331 -0.54 2.49 16.24
N ARG A 332 -0.51 2.53 17.57
CA ARG A 332 -1.63 3.04 18.36
C ARG A 332 -1.91 4.51 18.09
N THR A 333 -0.89 5.35 17.97
CA THR A 333 -1.04 6.77 17.62
C THR A 333 -1.72 6.94 16.25
N LEU A 334 -1.30 6.15 15.25
CA LEU A 334 -1.91 6.17 13.91
C LEU A 334 -3.37 5.72 13.96
N GLU A 335 -3.68 4.65 14.69
CA GLU A 335 -5.04 4.13 14.86
C GLU A 335 -5.95 5.13 15.60
N ASP A 336 -5.47 5.77 16.67
CA ASP A 336 -6.23 6.77 17.40
C ASP A 336 -6.56 8.02 16.56
N LEU A 337 -5.66 8.41 15.64
CA LEU A 337 -5.94 9.46 14.67
C LEU A 337 -7.06 9.07 13.70
N LEU A 338 -7.03 7.81 13.22
CA LEU A 338 -8.06 7.30 12.33
C LEU A 338 -9.41 7.13 13.02
N ALA A 339 -9.43 6.54 14.22
CA ALA A 339 -10.65 6.25 14.96
C ALA A 339 -11.30 7.51 15.56
N GLY A 340 -10.49 8.44 16.08
CA GLY A 340 -10.96 9.58 16.85
C GLY A 340 -11.60 9.16 18.19
N PRO A 341 -12.25 10.11 18.88
CA PRO A 341 -12.84 9.87 20.20
C PRO A 341 -14.16 9.08 20.19
N GLY A 342 -14.64 8.66 19.03
CA GLY A 342 -15.87 7.90 18.87
C GLY A 342 -16.20 7.68 17.40
N PRO A 343 -17.26 6.89 17.12
CA PRO A 343 -17.63 6.56 15.75
C PRO A 343 -17.74 7.78 14.85
N LEU A 344 -17.07 7.74 13.70
CA LEU A 344 -17.04 8.78 12.67
C LEU A 344 -16.50 10.15 13.14
N LYS A 345 -15.77 10.21 14.27
CA LYS A 345 -15.15 11.43 14.81
C LYS A 345 -13.64 11.52 14.57
N GLY A 346 -13.05 10.51 13.96
CA GLY A 346 -11.67 10.49 13.51
C GLY A 346 -11.50 11.07 12.12
N LEU A 347 -10.71 10.41 11.28
CA LEU A 347 -10.54 10.79 9.88
C LEU A 347 -11.88 10.70 9.13
N ALA A 348 -12.40 11.84 8.68
CA ALA A 348 -13.63 11.89 7.90
C ALA A 348 -13.37 11.59 6.42
N SER A 349 -14.37 11.02 5.74
CA SER A 349 -14.38 10.94 4.28
C SER A 349 -14.33 12.34 3.65
N PRO A 350 -13.65 12.51 2.50
CA PRO A 350 -13.53 13.81 1.85
C PRO A 350 -14.86 14.24 1.23
N LYS A 351 -15.25 15.47 1.47
CA LYS A 351 -16.35 16.12 0.74
C LYS A 351 -15.87 16.56 -0.64
N TRP A 352 -16.78 16.58 -1.64
CA TRP A 352 -16.48 17.10 -2.97
C TRP A 352 -16.00 18.55 -2.88
N PRO A 353 -14.78 18.87 -3.33
CA PRO A 353 -14.19 20.18 -3.09
C PRO A 353 -14.66 21.24 -4.09
N SER A 354 -14.71 22.48 -3.66
CA SER A 354 -15.14 23.62 -4.49
C SER A 354 -14.24 23.94 -5.69
N VAL A 355 -13.02 23.39 -5.72
CA VAL A 355 -12.11 23.51 -6.88
C VAL A 355 -12.50 22.63 -8.05
N LEU A 356 -13.36 21.63 -7.84
CA LEU A 356 -13.97 20.82 -8.87
C LEU A 356 -15.32 21.41 -9.29
N PRO A 357 -15.89 21.00 -10.45
CA PRO A 357 -17.19 21.49 -10.91
C PRO A 357 -18.28 21.32 -9.86
N ALA A 358 -19.16 22.31 -9.74
CA ALA A 358 -20.28 22.25 -8.81
C ALA A 358 -21.23 21.08 -9.12
N LEU A 359 -21.84 20.52 -8.08
CA LEU A 359 -22.78 19.42 -8.21
C LEU A 359 -24.14 19.88 -8.77
N ASP A 360 -24.69 19.12 -9.70
CA ASP A 360 -26.05 19.29 -10.20
C ASP A 360 -27.05 18.67 -9.19
N GLN A 361 -27.75 19.54 -8.44
CA GLN A 361 -28.64 19.10 -7.36
C GLN A 361 -29.86 18.29 -7.86
N GLN A 362 -30.29 18.49 -9.10
CA GLN A 362 -31.39 17.67 -9.67
C GLN A 362 -30.89 16.24 -9.93
N LYS A 363 -29.68 16.10 -10.47
CA LYS A 363 -29.07 14.78 -10.66
C LYS A 363 -28.73 14.13 -9.32
N VAL A 364 -28.26 14.88 -8.33
CA VAL A 364 -28.00 14.37 -6.96
C VAL A 364 -29.28 13.76 -6.37
N SER A 365 -30.40 14.49 -6.46
CA SER A 365 -31.69 14.02 -5.92
C SER A 365 -32.17 12.74 -6.60
N ARG A 366 -32.14 12.70 -7.92
CA ARG A 366 -32.51 11.51 -8.69
C ARG A 366 -31.54 10.34 -8.44
N GLY A 367 -30.25 10.63 -8.38
CA GLY A 367 -29.21 9.65 -8.07
C GLY A 367 -29.36 9.02 -6.68
N ALA A 368 -29.87 9.78 -5.69
CA ALA A 368 -30.17 9.26 -4.36
C ALA A 368 -31.27 8.18 -4.38
N GLU A 369 -32.31 8.38 -5.20
CA GLU A 369 -33.38 7.37 -5.38
C GLU A 369 -32.81 6.09 -6.02
N LEU A 370 -32.02 6.24 -7.09
CA LEU A 370 -31.37 5.11 -7.76
C LEU A 370 -30.38 4.37 -6.84
N TYR A 371 -29.61 5.10 -6.03
CA TYR A 371 -28.74 4.51 -5.02
C TYR A 371 -29.53 3.68 -4.00
N LYS A 372 -30.61 4.21 -3.47
CA LYS A 372 -31.47 3.50 -2.53
C LYS A 372 -32.02 2.21 -3.16
N GLN A 373 -32.39 2.24 -4.44
CA GLN A 373 -32.95 1.11 -5.17
C GLN A 373 -31.90 0.02 -5.48
N HIS A 374 -30.68 0.41 -5.86
CA HIS A 374 -29.72 -0.52 -6.45
C HIS A 374 -28.46 -0.79 -5.62
N CYS A 375 -28.07 0.10 -4.70
CA CYS A 375 -26.78 0.05 -4.02
C CYS A 375 -26.88 -0.11 -2.50
N GLN A 376 -27.84 0.57 -1.88
CA GLN A 376 -27.92 0.71 -0.41
C GLN A 376 -28.09 -0.64 0.33
N ALA A 377 -28.66 -1.65 -0.29
CA ALA A 377 -28.83 -2.96 0.33
C ALA A 377 -27.50 -3.62 0.73
N CYS A 378 -26.43 -3.36 -0.06
CA CYS A 378 -25.07 -3.84 0.22
C CYS A 378 -24.18 -2.76 0.84
N HIS A 379 -24.26 -1.51 0.34
CA HIS A 379 -23.35 -0.42 0.70
C HIS A 379 -23.81 0.49 1.82
N LEU A 380 -24.85 0.11 2.55
CA LEU A 380 -25.47 0.87 3.64
C LEU A 380 -26.09 2.22 3.19
N PRO A 381 -26.98 2.80 3.99
CA PRO A 381 -27.46 4.16 3.76
C PRO A 381 -26.38 5.21 4.05
N PRO A 382 -26.66 6.51 3.88
CA PRO A 382 -25.79 7.59 4.32
C PRO A 382 -25.31 7.42 5.76
N LEU A 383 -24.03 7.75 6.05
CA LEU A 383 -23.49 7.64 7.41
C LEU A 383 -24.31 8.39 8.47
N PRO A 384 -24.91 9.57 8.20
CA PRO A 384 -25.84 10.18 9.15
C PRO A 384 -27.01 9.27 9.54
N ASP A 385 -27.56 8.50 8.60
CA ASP A 385 -28.65 7.55 8.88
C ASP A 385 -28.14 6.33 9.68
N VAL A 386 -26.91 5.88 9.40
CA VAL A 386 -26.23 4.83 10.17
C VAL A 386 -26.00 5.28 11.62
N MET A 387 -25.60 6.55 11.83
CA MET A 387 -25.45 7.11 13.18
C MET A 387 -26.78 7.29 13.89
N ALA A 388 -27.81 7.77 13.20
CA ALA A 388 -29.15 7.91 13.76
C ALA A 388 -29.74 6.56 14.23
N ASP A 389 -29.42 5.47 13.50
CA ASP A 389 -29.79 4.10 13.91
C ASP A 389 -29.15 3.71 15.25
N LEU A 390 -27.86 4.02 15.46
CA LEU A 390 -27.18 3.78 16.73
C LEU A 390 -27.75 4.65 17.86
N GLU A 391 -27.97 5.92 17.60
CA GLU A 391 -28.49 6.87 18.58
C GLU A 391 -29.92 6.51 19.01
N SER A 392 -30.76 6.07 18.08
CA SER A 392 -32.13 5.63 18.39
C SER A 392 -32.16 4.40 19.29
N ALA A 393 -31.21 3.49 19.15
CA ALA A 393 -31.11 2.28 19.98
C ALA A 393 -30.58 2.57 21.41
N ALA A 394 -29.88 3.67 21.61
CA ALA A 394 -29.36 4.09 22.91
C ALA A 394 -30.48 4.56 23.87
N TYR A 395 -31.68 4.91 23.37
CA TYR A 395 -32.84 5.18 24.20
C TYR A 395 -33.35 3.86 24.79
N LYS A 396 -33.48 3.81 26.12
CA LYS A 396 -33.95 2.66 26.91
C LYS A 396 -35.15 2.00 26.23
N ASN A 397 -35.01 0.73 25.84
CA ASN A 397 -35.99 -0.13 25.16
C ASN A 397 -36.19 0.11 23.64
N GLY A 398 -35.25 0.77 22.94
CA GLY A 398 -35.27 0.82 21.48
C GLY A 398 -34.93 -0.53 20.84
N PRO A 399 -35.27 -0.73 19.54
CA PRO A 399 -34.86 -1.93 18.81
C PRO A 399 -33.36 -1.99 18.70
N GLU A 400 -32.76 -3.19 18.54
CA GLU A 400 -31.35 -3.34 18.24
C GLU A 400 -30.99 -2.58 16.94
N PRO A 401 -29.87 -1.84 16.91
CA PRO A 401 -29.49 -1.07 15.74
C PRO A 401 -29.20 -2.01 14.56
N LYS A 402 -29.77 -1.70 13.42
CA LYS A 402 -29.71 -2.51 12.21
C LYS A 402 -28.32 -2.57 11.57
N TYR A 403 -27.59 -1.44 11.64
CA TYR A 403 -26.32 -1.26 10.94
C TYR A 403 -25.10 -1.41 11.84
N TRP A 404 -25.30 -1.83 13.09
CA TRP A 404 -24.26 -1.96 14.09
C TRP A 404 -24.18 -3.37 14.65
N TRP A 405 -22.99 -3.75 15.03
CA TRP A 405 -22.69 -4.98 15.76
C TRP A 405 -22.05 -4.61 17.09
N LYS A 406 -22.47 -5.25 18.17
CA LYS A 406 -21.96 -5.05 19.52
C LYS A 406 -21.13 -6.25 19.93
N ASN A 407 -19.91 -6.01 20.39
CA ASN A 407 -19.09 -7.09 20.93
C ASN A 407 -19.42 -7.38 22.42
N ASP A 408 -18.83 -8.44 22.97
CA ASP A 408 -19.09 -8.87 24.37
C ASP A 408 -18.60 -7.84 25.41
N LEU A 409 -17.67 -6.95 25.06
CA LEU A 409 -17.23 -5.82 25.89
C LEU A 409 -18.19 -4.62 25.85
N GLY A 410 -19.25 -4.67 25.04
CA GLY A 410 -20.24 -3.62 24.92
C GLY A 410 -19.91 -2.53 23.89
N ASN A 411 -18.85 -2.65 23.10
CA ASN A 411 -18.45 -1.69 22.09
C ASN A 411 -19.18 -1.93 20.76
N TRP A 412 -19.57 -0.85 20.08
CA TRP A 412 -20.31 -0.88 18.83
C TRP A 412 -19.41 -0.65 17.62
N TYR A 413 -19.66 -1.41 16.55
CA TYR A 413 -18.95 -1.33 15.28
C TYR A 413 -19.94 -1.38 14.12
N ILE A 414 -19.65 -0.64 13.05
CA ILE A 414 -20.47 -0.65 11.83
C ILE A 414 -20.42 -2.04 11.21
N LYS A 415 -21.59 -2.65 11.04
CA LYS A 415 -21.76 -3.96 10.42
C LYS A 415 -21.65 -3.81 8.90
N VAL A 416 -20.49 -4.13 8.34
CA VAL A 416 -20.30 -4.18 6.88
C VAL A 416 -21.00 -5.41 6.30
N THR A 417 -21.42 -5.31 5.03
CA THR A 417 -22.06 -6.43 4.33
C THR A 417 -21.02 -7.31 3.69
N ASP A 418 -21.01 -8.58 4.04
CA ASP A 418 -20.21 -9.61 3.40
C ASP A 418 -20.97 -10.18 2.19
N VAL A 419 -20.34 -10.19 1.02
CA VAL A 419 -20.93 -10.69 -0.22
C VAL A 419 -20.10 -11.87 -0.70
N LYS A 420 -20.74 -13.01 -0.97
CA LYS A 420 -20.06 -14.21 -1.48
C LYS A 420 -19.40 -13.94 -2.83
N ILE A 421 -18.19 -14.48 -3.05
CA ILE A 421 -17.43 -14.26 -4.29
C ILE A 421 -18.16 -14.77 -5.53
N ASP A 422 -18.89 -15.88 -5.45
CA ASP A 422 -19.71 -16.42 -6.53
C ASP A 422 -20.91 -15.53 -6.88
N TYR A 423 -21.49 -14.82 -5.90
CA TYR A 423 -22.58 -13.87 -6.12
C TYR A 423 -22.08 -12.61 -6.82
N ILE A 424 -21.00 -11.98 -6.29
CA ILE A 424 -20.48 -10.71 -6.82
C ILE A 424 -19.72 -10.90 -8.12
N GLY A 425 -19.13 -12.07 -8.36
CA GLY A 425 -18.44 -12.49 -9.56
C GLY A 425 -17.21 -11.68 -9.94
N THR A 426 -16.66 -10.85 -9.03
CA THR A 426 -15.41 -10.13 -9.25
C THR A 426 -14.22 -11.07 -9.11
N ASP A 427 -13.02 -10.61 -9.47
CA ASP A 427 -11.81 -11.42 -9.38
C ASP A 427 -11.69 -12.15 -8.03
N PRO A 428 -11.54 -13.48 -7.99
CA PRO A 428 -11.58 -14.22 -6.74
C PRO A 428 -10.21 -14.35 -6.03
N HIS A 429 -9.09 -14.00 -6.70
CA HIS A 429 -7.76 -14.37 -6.24
C HIS A 429 -7.43 -13.91 -4.83
N GLU A 430 -7.75 -12.68 -4.43
CA GLU A 430 -7.43 -12.21 -3.06
C GLU A 430 -8.06 -13.11 -1.99
N ALA A 431 -9.33 -13.47 -2.14
CA ALA A 431 -10.02 -14.32 -1.18
C ALA A 431 -9.55 -15.78 -1.25
N THR A 432 -9.40 -16.33 -2.46
CA THR A 432 -9.01 -17.74 -2.65
C THR A 432 -7.56 -18.02 -2.27
N ASP A 433 -6.65 -17.12 -2.61
CA ASP A 433 -5.23 -17.30 -2.32
C ASP A 433 -4.97 -17.23 -0.81
N PHE A 434 -5.59 -16.28 -0.13
CA PHE A 434 -5.50 -16.21 1.33
C PHE A 434 -6.09 -17.45 2.03
N THR A 435 -7.25 -17.91 1.58
CA THR A 435 -7.95 -19.08 2.15
C THR A 435 -7.19 -20.38 1.91
N SER A 436 -6.58 -20.55 0.72
CA SER A 436 -5.88 -21.79 0.34
C SER A 436 -4.45 -21.87 0.86
N ARG A 437 -3.82 -20.72 1.17
CA ARG A 437 -2.43 -20.64 1.56
C ARG A 437 -2.15 -21.35 2.88
N LYS A 438 -1.05 -22.12 2.90
CA LYS A 438 -0.51 -22.79 4.09
C LYS A 438 0.95 -22.40 4.30
N ALA A 439 1.42 -22.54 5.53
CA ALA A 439 2.81 -22.30 5.89
C ALA A 439 3.26 -23.31 6.95
N ASP A 440 4.48 -23.83 6.81
CA ASP A 440 5.16 -24.56 7.88
C ASP A 440 5.73 -23.55 8.87
N THR A 441 5.38 -23.70 10.13
CA THR A 441 5.77 -22.77 11.19
C THR A 441 7.19 -23.02 11.74
N GLY A 442 7.89 -24.05 11.26
CA GLY A 442 9.28 -24.32 11.61
C GLY A 442 9.54 -24.35 13.12
N ASP A 443 10.43 -23.48 13.58
CA ASP A 443 10.84 -23.38 15.00
C ASP A 443 9.72 -22.96 15.96
N LEU A 444 8.59 -22.39 15.46
CA LEU A 444 7.41 -22.13 16.28
C LEU A 444 6.64 -23.41 16.67
N LYS A 445 6.99 -24.56 16.09
CA LYS A 445 6.52 -25.93 16.45
C LYS A 445 4.99 -26.11 16.40
N LYS A 446 4.30 -25.43 15.47
CA LYS A 446 2.85 -25.57 15.26
C LYS A 446 2.53 -26.44 14.04
N GLY A 447 3.55 -26.96 13.33
CA GLY A 447 3.40 -27.70 12.08
C GLY A 447 2.93 -26.83 10.94
N VAL A 448 2.29 -27.44 9.94
CA VAL A 448 1.71 -26.71 8.80
C VAL A 448 0.34 -26.15 9.18
N VAL A 449 0.19 -24.85 9.08
CA VAL A 449 -1.03 -24.11 9.42
C VAL A 449 -1.58 -23.34 8.22
N SER A 450 -2.87 -22.93 8.24
CA SER A 450 -3.39 -21.98 7.26
C SER A 450 -2.77 -20.59 7.43
N ALA A 451 -2.78 -19.76 6.38
CA ALA A 451 -2.31 -18.37 6.46
C ALA A 451 -3.03 -17.59 7.57
N ARG A 452 -4.34 -17.83 7.74
CA ARG A 452 -5.14 -17.27 8.83
C ARG A 452 -4.53 -17.58 10.20
N ALA A 453 -4.32 -18.86 10.48
CA ALA A 453 -3.80 -19.28 11.79
C ALA A 453 -2.35 -18.83 12.00
N GLY A 454 -1.53 -18.81 10.95
CA GLY A 454 -0.15 -18.35 11.00
C GLY A 454 -0.05 -16.85 11.27
N LEU A 455 -0.86 -16.03 10.60
CA LEU A 455 -0.88 -14.58 10.84
C LEU A 455 -1.43 -14.25 12.23
N ASP A 456 -2.51 -14.91 12.68
CA ASP A 456 -3.04 -14.73 14.03
C ASP A 456 -1.99 -15.09 15.09
N LEU A 457 -1.29 -16.21 14.92
CA LEU A 457 -0.18 -16.64 15.80
C LEU A 457 0.92 -15.56 15.90
N VAL A 458 1.39 -15.06 14.77
CA VAL A 458 2.52 -14.14 14.73
C VAL A 458 2.14 -12.75 15.24
N THR A 459 1.01 -12.21 14.80
CA THR A 459 0.59 -10.86 15.19
C THR A 459 0.20 -10.79 16.68
N ARG A 460 -0.48 -11.81 17.19
CA ARG A 460 -0.76 -11.91 18.64
C ARG A 460 0.48 -12.18 19.47
N GLY A 461 1.42 -12.99 18.96
CA GLY A 461 2.72 -13.22 19.63
C GLY A 461 3.51 -11.92 19.79
N ILE A 462 3.53 -11.05 18.79
CA ILE A 462 4.13 -9.72 18.84
C ILE A 462 3.39 -8.83 19.85
N GLY A 463 2.06 -8.82 19.84
CA GLY A 463 1.24 -8.07 20.80
C GLY A 463 1.51 -8.53 22.24
N THR A 464 1.58 -9.83 22.48
CA THR A 464 1.89 -10.41 23.81
C THR A 464 3.27 -9.99 24.29
N LYS A 465 4.31 -10.08 23.44
CA LYS A 465 5.66 -9.59 23.75
C LYS A 465 5.69 -8.10 24.11
N PHE A 466 4.91 -7.28 23.40
CA PHE A 466 4.80 -5.86 23.74
C PHE A 466 4.15 -5.65 25.11
N PHE A 467 3.03 -6.32 25.39
CA PHE A 467 2.33 -6.20 26.68
C PHE A 467 3.21 -6.63 27.85
N GLU A 468 3.90 -7.76 27.72
CA GLU A 468 4.87 -8.25 28.70
C GLU A 468 6.00 -7.23 28.94
N LYS A 469 6.65 -6.74 27.88
CA LYS A 469 7.78 -5.80 27.95
C LYS A 469 7.39 -4.45 28.55
N GLN A 470 6.16 -4.01 28.33
CA GLN A 470 5.63 -2.74 28.86
C GLN A 470 4.89 -2.91 30.19
N ASN A 471 4.80 -4.13 30.75
CA ASN A 471 4.03 -4.46 31.94
C ASN A 471 2.56 -3.99 31.85
N ILE A 472 1.92 -4.17 30.67
CA ILE A 472 0.52 -3.81 30.46
C ILE A 472 -0.37 -4.95 30.98
N PRO A 473 -1.22 -4.71 31.98
CA PRO A 473 -2.04 -5.75 32.55
C PRO A 473 -3.17 -6.18 31.58
N PRO A 474 -3.64 -7.46 31.68
CA PRO A 474 -4.60 -8.05 30.74
C PRO A 474 -5.90 -7.25 30.54
N GLU A 475 -6.40 -6.59 31.58
CA GLU A 475 -7.61 -5.75 31.51
C GLU A 475 -7.47 -4.52 30.61
N GLN A 476 -6.23 -4.13 30.28
CA GLN A 476 -5.97 -3.02 29.36
C GLN A 476 -5.72 -3.50 27.91
N HIS A 477 -5.55 -4.80 27.65
CA HIS A 477 -5.23 -5.31 26.31
C HIS A 477 -6.27 -4.93 25.27
N ALA A 478 -7.56 -5.01 25.63
CA ALA A 478 -8.67 -4.63 24.75
C ALA A 478 -8.57 -3.16 24.26
N ALA A 479 -8.09 -2.25 25.12
CA ALA A 479 -7.91 -0.85 24.72
C ALA A 479 -6.87 -0.70 23.61
N TRP A 480 -5.83 -1.52 23.58
CA TRP A 480 -4.82 -1.55 22.51
C TRP A 480 -5.35 -2.18 21.22
N ALA A 481 -6.33 -3.06 21.32
CA ALA A 481 -7.03 -3.70 20.21
C ALA A 481 -8.27 -2.92 19.73
N GLY A 482 -8.35 -1.60 20.00
CA GLY A 482 -9.46 -0.75 19.58
C GLY A 482 -10.79 -1.14 20.21
N GLY A 483 -10.78 -1.67 21.45
CA GLY A 483 -11.97 -2.13 22.17
C GLY A 483 -12.44 -3.53 21.79
N ARG A 484 -11.65 -4.30 21.01
CA ARG A 484 -11.92 -5.72 20.71
C ARG A 484 -11.52 -6.60 21.88
N ASP A 485 -12.27 -7.68 22.11
CA ASP A 485 -11.84 -8.70 23.08
C ASP A 485 -10.66 -9.47 22.47
N PRO A 486 -9.51 -9.56 23.17
CA PRO A 486 -8.40 -10.39 22.70
C PRO A 486 -8.73 -11.87 22.50
N LYS A 487 -9.87 -12.35 23.06
CA LYS A 487 -10.35 -13.71 22.87
C LYS A 487 -11.19 -13.89 21.60
N ASP A 488 -11.68 -12.79 21.01
CA ASP A 488 -12.46 -12.83 19.79
C ASP A 488 -11.61 -13.32 18.61
N VAL A 489 -12.28 -13.85 17.60
CA VAL A 489 -11.63 -14.19 16.33
C VAL A 489 -11.15 -12.91 15.66
N ALA A 490 -9.83 -12.74 15.58
CA ALA A 490 -9.23 -11.56 14.95
C ALA A 490 -9.04 -11.71 13.43
N VAL A 491 -8.87 -12.95 12.95
CA VAL A 491 -8.63 -13.26 11.53
C VAL A 491 -9.57 -14.39 11.08
N ARG A 492 -10.19 -14.23 9.90
CA ARG A 492 -11.01 -15.26 9.25
C ARG A 492 -10.60 -15.44 7.79
N ASP A 493 -11.02 -16.54 7.17
CA ASP A 493 -10.65 -16.97 5.81
C ASP A 493 -11.89 -17.43 5.01
N GLU A 494 -12.89 -16.57 4.91
CA GLU A 494 -14.11 -16.85 4.16
C GLU A 494 -13.98 -16.37 2.69
N LEU A 495 -14.72 -17.05 1.77
CA LEU A 495 -14.77 -16.70 0.35
C LEU A 495 -15.81 -15.59 0.09
N ILE A 496 -15.49 -14.39 0.56
CA ILE A 496 -16.35 -13.22 0.52
C ILE A 496 -15.57 -11.97 0.15
N TYR A 497 -16.31 -10.96 -0.30
CA TYR A 497 -15.84 -9.58 -0.37
C TYR A 497 -16.74 -8.64 0.41
N LYS A 498 -16.13 -7.62 1.01
CA LYS A 498 -16.82 -6.61 1.81
C LYS A 498 -17.40 -5.51 0.94
N ALA A 499 -18.71 -5.28 1.07
CA ALA A 499 -19.34 -4.05 0.60
C ALA A 499 -19.38 -3.03 1.74
N ARG A 500 -18.59 -1.98 1.64
CA ARG A 500 -18.48 -0.91 2.63
C ARG A 500 -19.35 0.30 2.30
N PRO A 501 -19.61 1.23 3.23
CA PRO A 501 -20.23 2.52 2.94
C PRO A 501 -19.48 3.28 1.83
N LEU A 502 -20.20 4.00 0.96
CA LEU A 502 -19.65 4.71 -0.20
C LEU A 502 -19.37 6.19 0.03
N ASN A 503 -19.27 6.63 1.29
CA ASN A 503 -18.84 7.99 1.61
C ASN A 503 -17.41 8.26 1.11
N GLY A 504 -17.22 9.38 0.42
CA GLY A 504 -15.94 9.75 -0.20
C GLY A 504 -15.50 8.85 -1.37
N ILE A 505 -16.39 8.01 -1.90
CA ILE A 505 -16.06 7.06 -2.99
C ILE A 505 -15.50 7.74 -4.25
N TRP A 506 -15.81 9.00 -4.47
CA TRP A 506 -15.31 9.78 -5.58
C TRP A 506 -13.78 9.94 -5.58
N ALA A 507 -13.14 9.88 -4.41
CA ALA A 507 -11.70 10.09 -4.24
C ALA A 507 -10.86 8.80 -4.31
N VAL A 508 -11.44 7.65 -4.68
CA VAL A 508 -10.78 6.34 -4.50
C VAL A 508 -10.48 5.55 -5.77
N ALA A 509 -10.64 6.18 -6.95
CA ALA A 509 -10.32 5.51 -8.22
C ALA A 509 -8.88 4.93 -8.23
N PRO A 510 -8.65 3.84 -8.97
CA PRO A 510 -9.56 3.05 -9.77
C PRO A 510 -10.48 2.14 -8.91
N PHE A 511 -11.49 1.51 -9.51
CA PHE A 511 -12.54 0.79 -8.81
C PHE A 511 -12.42 -0.74 -8.92
N LEU A 512 -13.31 -1.45 -8.23
CA LEU A 512 -13.20 -2.83 -7.76
C LEU A 512 -12.03 -2.98 -6.75
N HIS A 513 -11.98 -4.10 -6.02
CA HIS A 513 -10.93 -4.35 -5.04
C HIS A 513 -9.53 -4.39 -5.68
N ASN A 514 -9.44 -4.92 -6.90
CA ASN A 514 -8.20 -5.03 -7.65
C ASN A 514 -7.87 -3.80 -8.54
N GLY A 515 -8.72 -2.77 -8.56
CA GLY A 515 -8.48 -1.56 -9.36
C GLY A 515 -8.64 -1.74 -10.87
N SER A 516 -9.34 -2.79 -11.33
CA SER A 516 -9.45 -3.13 -12.75
C SER A 516 -10.45 -2.27 -13.55
N VAL A 517 -11.14 -1.34 -12.89
CA VAL A 517 -12.10 -0.43 -13.53
C VAL A 517 -11.69 1.02 -13.29
N PRO A 518 -11.30 1.78 -14.32
CA PRO A 518 -10.63 3.07 -14.15
C PRO A 518 -11.50 4.20 -13.61
N ASN A 519 -12.83 4.17 -13.77
CA ASN A 519 -13.73 5.24 -13.34
C ASN A 519 -15.12 4.73 -12.94
N LEU A 520 -15.92 5.56 -12.23
CA LEU A 520 -17.27 5.21 -11.78
C LEU A 520 -18.24 4.93 -12.92
N TYR A 521 -18.13 5.63 -14.05
CA TYR A 521 -19.03 5.40 -15.18
C TYR A 521 -18.91 3.95 -15.69
N LEU A 522 -17.69 3.47 -15.85
CA LEU A 522 -17.41 2.09 -16.25
C LEU A 522 -17.76 1.07 -15.16
N LEU A 523 -17.66 1.44 -13.87
CA LEU A 523 -18.11 0.57 -12.78
C LEU A 523 -19.62 0.33 -12.82
N LEU A 524 -20.40 1.33 -13.23
CA LEU A 524 -21.86 1.25 -13.40
C LEU A 524 -22.28 0.67 -14.76
N SER A 525 -21.32 0.28 -15.59
CA SER A 525 -21.53 -0.28 -16.92
C SER A 525 -21.40 -1.81 -16.90
N PRO A 526 -22.01 -2.51 -17.89
CA PRO A 526 -21.72 -3.93 -18.11
C PRO A 526 -20.24 -4.13 -18.49
N GLN A 527 -19.73 -5.30 -18.23
CA GLN A 527 -18.32 -5.66 -18.48
C GLN A 527 -17.90 -5.43 -19.94
N SER A 528 -18.80 -5.63 -20.88
CA SER A 528 -18.54 -5.42 -22.32
C SER A 528 -18.15 -3.97 -22.70
N GLU A 529 -18.48 -2.99 -21.86
CA GLU A 529 -18.08 -1.58 -22.04
C GLU A 529 -16.75 -1.26 -21.35
N ARG A 530 -16.24 -2.16 -20.49
CA ARG A 530 -15.00 -1.94 -19.74
C ARG A 530 -13.79 -2.25 -20.63
N PRO A 531 -12.71 -1.44 -20.57
CA PRO A 531 -11.52 -1.69 -21.36
C PRO A 531 -10.80 -2.96 -20.93
N ARG A 532 -10.21 -3.69 -21.89
CA ARG A 532 -9.33 -4.81 -21.60
C ARG A 532 -7.99 -4.34 -21.02
N THR A 533 -7.50 -3.21 -21.51
CA THR A 533 -6.24 -2.61 -21.05
C THR A 533 -6.40 -1.11 -20.85
N PHE A 534 -5.66 -0.53 -19.90
CA PHE A 534 -5.56 0.92 -19.72
C PHE A 534 -4.24 1.25 -18.99
N TRP A 535 -3.81 2.52 -19.05
CA TRP A 535 -2.59 2.93 -18.36
C TRP A 535 -2.89 3.43 -16.95
N ALA A 536 -2.12 2.94 -15.98
CA ALA A 536 -2.15 3.36 -14.57
C ALA A 536 -0.90 4.18 -14.24
N GLY A 537 -1.07 5.27 -13.49
CA GLY A 537 0.02 6.18 -13.09
C GLY A 537 -0.30 7.66 -13.26
N SER A 538 -1.31 8.02 -14.06
CA SER A 538 -1.75 9.41 -14.17
C SER A 538 -2.26 9.96 -12.84
N LYS A 539 -1.92 11.22 -12.52
CA LYS A 539 -2.51 12.00 -11.42
C LYS A 539 -3.64 12.93 -11.92
N GLN A 540 -3.90 13.00 -13.24
CA GLN A 540 -4.96 13.85 -13.80
C GLN A 540 -6.34 13.25 -13.51
N PHE A 541 -7.20 14.04 -12.87
CA PHE A 541 -8.52 13.60 -12.41
C PHE A 541 -9.62 14.06 -13.36
N ASP A 542 -10.49 13.11 -13.76
CA ASP A 542 -11.72 13.38 -14.49
C ASP A 542 -12.89 13.55 -13.52
N PRO A 543 -13.40 14.77 -13.30
CA PRO A 543 -14.52 15.00 -12.41
C PRO A 543 -15.89 14.58 -12.99
N VAL A 544 -15.96 14.24 -14.30
CA VAL A 544 -17.22 13.86 -14.95
C VAL A 544 -17.48 12.36 -14.75
N LYS A 545 -16.55 11.51 -15.19
CA LYS A 545 -16.66 10.05 -15.02
C LYS A 545 -16.14 9.55 -13.68
N VAL A 546 -15.48 10.41 -12.93
CA VAL A 546 -14.85 10.16 -11.62
C VAL A 546 -13.82 9.05 -11.67
N GLY A 547 -12.62 9.43 -12.04
CA GLY A 547 -11.48 8.53 -12.17
C GLY A 547 -10.24 9.27 -12.61
N TYR A 548 -9.22 8.52 -13.01
CA TYR A 548 -7.98 9.09 -13.56
C TYR A 548 -7.93 8.92 -15.06
N ASP A 549 -7.19 9.81 -15.72
CA ASP A 549 -6.94 9.69 -17.14
C ASP A 549 -6.25 8.34 -17.44
N PRO A 550 -6.88 7.45 -18.21
CA PRO A 550 -6.35 6.12 -18.52
C PRO A 550 -5.42 6.13 -19.74
N ALA A 551 -5.09 7.31 -20.30
CA ALA A 551 -4.21 7.44 -21.44
C ALA A 551 -2.76 7.10 -21.09
N GLU A 552 -2.01 6.69 -22.11
CA GLU A 552 -0.58 6.43 -21.97
C GLU A 552 0.20 7.68 -21.59
N ILE A 553 1.00 7.58 -20.54
CA ILE A 553 2.04 8.54 -20.20
C ILE A 553 3.37 7.78 -20.03
N SER A 554 4.48 8.42 -20.37
CA SER A 554 5.82 7.81 -20.23
C SER A 554 6.04 7.33 -18.80
N GLY A 555 6.43 6.07 -18.63
CA GLY A 555 6.70 5.46 -17.32
C GLY A 555 5.46 4.97 -16.55
N ALA A 556 4.25 5.09 -17.11
CA ALA A 556 3.06 4.47 -16.55
C ALA A 556 3.09 2.95 -16.68
N THR A 557 2.30 2.26 -15.88
CA THR A 557 2.14 0.81 -15.95
C THR A 557 0.91 0.46 -16.80
N LEU A 558 1.08 -0.40 -17.80
CA LEU A 558 -0.05 -0.96 -18.54
C LEU A 558 -0.80 -1.96 -17.64
N PHE A 559 -2.06 -1.67 -17.37
CA PHE A 559 -2.96 -2.58 -16.68
C PHE A 559 -3.63 -3.50 -17.71
N ASP A 560 -3.36 -4.82 -17.64
CA ASP A 560 -4.02 -5.82 -18.47
C ASP A 560 -4.96 -6.67 -17.61
N THR A 561 -6.25 -6.61 -17.92
CA THR A 561 -7.31 -7.34 -17.19
C THR A 561 -7.31 -8.85 -17.46
N ALA A 562 -6.47 -9.34 -18.38
CA ALA A 562 -6.29 -10.76 -18.63
C ALA A 562 -5.27 -11.42 -17.68
N GLN A 563 -4.47 -10.63 -16.96
CA GLN A 563 -3.52 -11.18 -15.98
C GLN A 563 -4.25 -11.72 -14.73
N PRO A 564 -3.72 -12.74 -14.04
CA PRO A 564 -4.27 -13.22 -12.78
C PRO A 564 -4.46 -12.08 -11.76
N GLY A 565 -5.59 -12.06 -11.07
CA GLY A 565 -5.92 -11.02 -10.09
C GLY A 565 -6.36 -9.67 -10.69
N ASN A 566 -6.34 -9.53 -12.01
CA ASN A 566 -6.67 -8.28 -12.71
C ASN A 566 -8.04 -8.28 -13.40
N SER A 567 -8.82 -9.34 -13.27
CA SER A 567 -10.11 -9.42 -13.98
C SER A 567 -11.04 -8.25 -13.63
N ASN A 568 -11.69 -7.69 -14.65
CA ASN A 568 -12.67 -6.60 -14.52
C ASN A 568 -14.13 -7.07 -14.62
N VAL A 569 -14.38 -8.38 -14.48
CA VAL A 569 -15.72 -8.97 -14.47
C VAL A 569 -16.44 -8.72 -13.15
N GLY A 570 -17.73 -9.02 -13.14
CA GLY A 570 -18.58 -8.93 -11.96
C GLY A 570 -18.95 -7.50 -11.54
N HIS A 571 -19.75 -7.40 -10.48
CA HIS A 571 -20.36 -6.13 -10.04
C HIS A 571 -20.98 -5.36 -11.20
N GLU A 572 -21.78 -6.06 -12.02
CA GLU A 572 -22.29 -5.54 -13.29
C GLU A 572 -23.75 -5.10 -13.20
N PHE A 573 -24.05 -3.98 -13.86
CA PHE A 573 -25.41 -3.57 -14.18
C PHE A 573 -25.73 -4.00 -15.62
N LYS A 574 -26.44 -5.11 -15.75
CA LYS A 574 -26.90 -5.65 -17.05
C LYS A 574 -28.19 -6.45 -16.85
N ASP A 575 -28.96 -6.60 -17.91
CA ASP A 575 -30.21 -7.38 -17.86
C ASP A 575 -29.91 -8.86 -17.58
N GLY A 576 -30.73 -9.44 -16.73
CA GLY A 576 -30.61 -10.83 -16.32
C GLY A 576 -30.88 -11.04 -14.82
N PRO A 577 -30.85 -12.28 -14.34
CA PRO A 577 -31.03 -12.59 -12.93
C PRO A 577 -29.84 -12.08 -12.10
N ARG A 578 -30.10 -11.60 -10.89
CA ARG A 578 -29.04 -11.21 -9.94
C ARG A 578 -28.23 -12.44 -9.49
N GLY A 579 -26.93 -12.23 -9.23
CA GLY A 579 -25.95 -13.26 -8.93
C GLY A 579 -25.01 -13.52 -10.12
N ASN A 580 -23.96 -14.30 -9.91
CA ASN A 580 -22.93 -14.57 -10.93
C ASN A 580 -22.40 -13.28 -11.58
N GLY A 581 -22.15 -12.25 -10.78
CA GLY A 581 -21.61 -10.96 -11.21
C GLY A 581 -22.66 -9.89 -11.52
N VAL A 582 -23.93 -10.23 -11.67
CA VAL A 582 -25.02 -9.27 -11.94
C VAL A 582 -25.60 -8.75 -10.64
N ILE A 583 -25.55 -7.42 -10.44
CA ILE A 583 -26.05 -6.77 -9.20
C ILE A 583 -27.31 -5.92 -9.44
N GLY A 584 -27.63 -5.57 -10.68
CA GLY A 584 -28.78 -4.77 -11.03
C GLY A 584 -29.07 -4.78 -12.53
N PRO A 585 -30.21 -4.20 -12.96
CA PRO A 585 -30.58 -4.12 -14.37
C PRO A 585 -29.61 -3.19 -15.14
N LEU A 586 -29.64 -3.27 -16.44
CA LEU A 586 -28.88 -2.34 -17.29
C LEU A 586 -29.31 -0.90 -16.99
N LEU A 587 -28.35 -0.06 -16.60
CA LEU A 587 -28.58 1.36 -16.36
C LEU A 587 -28.44 2.15 -17.66
N SER A 588 -29.36 3.10 -17.91
CA SER A 588 -29.19 4.07 -18.98
C SER A 588 -27.96 4.95 -18.75
N PRO A 589 -27.35 5.54 -19.79
CA PRO A 589 -26.26 6.51 -19.62
C PRO A 589 -26.61 7.65 -18.66
N ASP A 590 -27.85 8.14 -18.70
CA ASP A 590 -28.33 9.21 -17.82
C ASP A 590 -28.45 8.73 -16.36
N ASP A 591 -28.98 7.53 -16.09
CA ASP A 591 -29.05 6.97 -14.73
C ASP A 591 -27.65 6.77 -14.13
N ARG A 592 -26.68 6.31 -14.94
CA ARG A 592 -25.28 6.22 -14.50
C ARG A 592 -24.74 7.58 -14.06
N MET A 593 -24.99 8.63 -14.87
CA MET A 593 -24.54 9.99 -14.52
C MET A 593 -25.25 10.56 -13.30
N MET A 594 -26.53 10.25 -13.08
CA MET A 594 -27.27 10.65 -11.87
C MET A 594 -26.72 9.96 -10.63
N ILE A 595 -26.44 8.66 -10.70
CA ILE A 595 -25.79 7.91 -9.59
C ILE A 595 -24.41 8.49 -9.30
N ILE A 596 -23.58 8.77 -10.32
CA ILE A 596 -22.27 9.38 -10.14
C ILE A 596 -22.37 10.73 -9.44
N GLU A 597 -23.31 11.58 -9.85
CA GLU A 597 -23.50 12.90 -9.25
C GLU A 597 -23.90 12.78 -7.76
N TYR A 598 -24.74 11.82 -7.42
CA TYR A 598 -25.04 11.51 -6.03
C TYR A 598 -23.82 10.97 -5.27
N LEU A 599 -23.03 10.08 -5.87
CA LEU A 599 -21.83 9.52 -5.23
C LEU A 599 -20.75 10.58 -4.99
N LYS A 600 -20.66 11.63 -5.80
CA LYS A 600 -19.80 12.80 -5.52
C LYS A 600 -20.24 13.55 -4.27
N SER A 601 -21.54 13.58 -3.98
CA SER A 601 -22.10 14.27 -2.81
C SER A 601 -21.94 13.49 -1.49
N ARG A 602 -21.49 12.22 -1.57
CA ARG A 602 -21.40 11.29 -0.42
C ARG A 602 -20.19 11.52 0.46
#